data_c14130156da681021fbe1d5e123a1525
#
_entry.id   c14130156da681021fbe1d5e123a1525
#
_cell.length_a   1.000
_cell.length_b   1.000
_cell.length_c   1.000
_cell.angle_alpha   90.00
_cell.angle_beta   90.00
_cell.angle_gamma   90.00
#
_symmetry.space_group_name_H-M   'P 1'
#
loop_
_entity.id
_entity.type
_entity.pdbx_description
1 polymer ?
#
loop_
_entity_poly.entity_id
_entity_poly.type
_entity_poly.pdbx_seq_one_letter_code
_entity_poly.pdbx_strand_id
1 'polypeptide(L)'
;MKRDFVARRRWLALFVALFGLSQALLWYASYAGGAKALIGDEQTYQATALAILDGGRWMPGTIWPPLQPLWLALLYALFGVHVWVAQLAQTVLFIASAALLRDFWRRLGGGVAVANTAAALFLLNPATAAYAHWLWPETLHLFLLLAALCLLARARALAAGIAVGFAILAKSLLSVFWPAFLLVFVRRGHSREGVRLAFAFVFGLGLVTAPALWHGWREYGKPMIADSSIYNLWVGLTDRWRSDYVQDMGGVTLPEFLTSAATPQQRNAIYLDKVRALVEAHGVPALLGAQLGRQYFRLFSAKTPLVSQLPGAACAGHLSAYHTPAWLTRGLIAANDLLHALVLAAAAFGIAGWRRRPDRLFVLVALFTAYQLALFLLIHVKARFLLPLLPFLCGFAGSALVALRRRIAADPRAIASSDDLLRFTPPRIAAGVALAVLLLFLAFAGPLLDGLCAA
;
A
#
# COMPACT_ATOMS: atom_id res chain seq x y z
N MET A 1 17.82 -15.27 32.93
CA MET A 1 18.59 -15.43 31.68
C MET A 1 18.22 -16.68 30.87
N LYS A 2 18.32 -17.94 31.36
CA LYS A 2 17.94 -19.14 30.59
C LYS A 2 16.45 -19.20 30.21
N ARG A 3 15.53 -18.80 31.09
CA ARG A 3 14.06 -18.78 30.81
C ARG A 3 13.70 -17.80 29.71
N ASP A 4 14.32 -16.62 29.67
CA ASP A 4 14.07 -15.61 28.63
C ASP A 4 14.59 -16.03 27.26
N PHE A 5 15.71 -16.76 27.23
CA PHE A 5 16.27 -17.30 25.98
C PHE A 5 15.39 -18.39 25.39
N VAL A 6 14.85 -19.29 26.21
CA VAL A 6 13.91 -20.35 25.76
C VAL A 6 12.58 -19.73 25.29
N ALA A 7 12.06 -18.74 26.02
CA ALA A 7 10.85 -18.05 25.60
C ALA A 7 11.04 -17.32 24.25
N ARG A 8 12.16 -16.60 24.06
CA ARG A 8 12.48 -15.94 22.78
C ARG A 8 12.56 -16.92 21.62
N ARG A 9 13.18 -18.09 21.80
CA ARG A 9 13.25 -19.14 20.76
C ARG A 9 11.86 -19.68 20.40
N ARG A 10 10.98 -19.90 21.39
CA ARG A 10 9.60 -20.37 21.15
C ARG A 10 8.80 -19.37 20.35
N TRP A 11 8.89 -18.07 20.68
CA TRP A 11 8.21 -17.01 19.92
C TRP A 11 8.73 -16.88 18.49
N LEU A 12 10.04 -16.99 18.30
CA LEU A 12 10.63 -16.99 16.95
C LEU A 12 10.18 -18.21 16.15
N ALA A 13 10.18 -19.40 16.74
CA ALA A 13 9.72 -20.62 16.08
C ALA A 13 8.24 -20.52 15.68
N LEU A 14 7.38 -20.02 16.59
CA LEU A 14 5.97 -19.78 16.29
C LEU A 14 5.80 -18.77 15.15
N PHE A 15 6.53 -17.67 15.18
CA PHE A 15 6.50 -16.67 14.11
C PHE A 15 6.90 -17.26 12.75
N VAL A 16 8.01 -18.01 12.70
CA VAL A 16 8.49 -18.65 11.47
C VAL A 16 7.48 -19.69 10.97
N ALA A 17 6.87 -20.46 11.86
CA ALA A 17 5.84 -21.43 11.50
C ALA A 17 4.59 -20.74 10.92
N LEU A 18 4.10 -19.67 11.56
CA LEU A 18 2.94 -18.92 11.07
C LEU A 18 3.23 -18.23 9.73
N PHE A 19 4.42 -17.63 9.57
CA PHE A 19 4.82 -17.03 8.31
C PHE A 19 4.97 -18.09 7.21
N GLY A 20 5.63 -19.20 7.48
CA GLY A 20 5.75 -20.34 6.55
C GLY A 20 4.39 -20.90 6.13
N LEU A 21 3.47 -21.06 7.09
CA LEU A 21 2.11 -21.48 6.80
C LEU A 21 1.37 -20.48 5.91
N SER A 22 1.48 -19.19 6.20
CA SER A 22 0.84 -18.14 5.38
C SER A 22 1.36 -18.18 3.94
N GLN A 23 2.67 -18.33 3.74
CA GLN A 23 3.27 -18.45 2.41
C GLN A 23 2.84 -19.74 1.70
N ALA A 24 2.82 -20.87 2.40
CA ALA A 24 2.34 -22.16 1.84
C ALA A 24 0.88 -22.06 1.37
N LEU A 25 0.01 -21.40 2.14
CA LEU A 25 -1.38 -21.15 1.75
C LEU A 25 -1.50 -20.24 0.53
N LEU A 26 -0.64 -19.21 0.41
CA LEU A 26 -0.62 -18.33 -0.76
C LEU A 26 -0.13 -19.06 -2.02
N TRP A 27 0.90 -19.91 -1.89
CA TRP A 27 1.34 -20.75 -3.00
C TRP A 27 0.27 -21.77 -3.38
N TYR A 28 -0.38 -22.41 -2.42
CA TYR A 28 -1.51 -23.28 -2.67
C TYR A 28 -2.63 -22.54 -3.41
N ALA A 29 -3.04 -21.36 -2.92
CA ALA A 29 -4.07 -20.56 -3.57
C ALA A 29 -3.72 -20.16 -5.01
N SER A 30 -2.42 -19.95 -5.30
CA SER A 30 -1.97 -19.62 -6.64
C SER A 30 -1.98 -20.81 -7.61
N TYR A 31 -1.68 -22.02 -7.14
CA TYR A 31 -1.36 -23.17 -8.01
C TYR A 31 -2.21 -24.41 -7.79
N ALA A 32 -3.16 -24.43 -6.86
CA ALA A 32 -3.99 -25.60 -6.61
C ALA A 32 -4.85 -26.04 -7.82
N GLY A 33 -5.19 -25.10 -8.70
CA GLY A 33 -5.92 -25.37 -9.95
C GLY A 33 -5.03 -25.58 -11.18
N GLY A 34 -3.71 -25.76 -10.99
CA GLY A 34 -2.74 -25.83 -12.08
C GLY A 34 -1.91 -24.54 -12.22
N ALA A 35 -1.73 -24.02 -13.43
CA ALA A 35 -1.02 -22.76 -13.62
C ALA A 35 -1.80 -21.58 -12.98
N LYS A 36 -1.06 -20.64 -12.36
CA LYS A 36 -1.69 -19.45 -11.79
C LYS A 36 -2.49 -18.69 -12.83
N ALA A 37 -3.78 -18.50 -12.59
CA ALA A 37 -4.62 -17.61 -13.36
C ALA A 37 -4.25 -16.14 -13.06
N LEU A 38 -4.01 -15.37 -14.11
CA LEU A 38 -3.76 -13.92 -13.99
C LEU A 38 -5.08 -13.19 -13.98
N ILE A 39 -5.27 -12.27 -13.03
CA ILE A 39 -6.55 -11.59 -12.78
C ILE A 39 -6.37 -10.07 -12.94
N GLY A 40 -7.26 -9.47 -13.72
CA GLY A 40 -7.33 -8.02 -13.91
C GLY A 40 -6.00 -7.43 -14.39
N ASP A 41 -5.47 -6.47 -13.66
CA ASP A 41 -4.24 -5.74 -14.02
C ASP A 41 -3.01 -6.65 -14.24
N GLU A 42 -2.97 -7.87 -13.65
CA GLU A 42 -1.86 -8.81 -13.85
C GLU A 42 -1.69 -9.19 -15.32
N GLN A 43 -2.80 -9.39 -16.03
CA GLN A 43 -2.79 -9.73 -17.46
C GLN A 43 -2.12 -8.62 -18.29
N THR A 44 -2.47 -7.37 -18.00
CA THR A 44 -1.90 -6.20 -18.67
C THR A 44 -0.41 -6.05 -18.37
N TYR A 45 0.01 -6.19 -17.11
CA TYR A 45 1.42 -6.10 -16.73
C TYR A 45 2.25 -7.21 -17.38
N GLN A 46 1.74 -8.43 -17.40
CA GLN A 46 2.45 -9.54 -18.04
C GLN A 46 2.52 -9.37 -19.56
N ALA A 47 1.40 -9.04 -20.22
CA ALA A 47 1.38 -8.81 -21.67
C ALA A 47 2.36 -7.69 -22.06
N THR A 48 2.40 -6.60 -21.29
CA THR A 48 3.36 -5.51 -21.53
C THR A 48 4.81 -5.97 -21.33
N ALA A 49 5.09 -6.77 -20.30
CA ALA A 49 6.43 -7.31 -20.05
C ALA A 49 6.89 -8.22 -21.20
N LEU A 50 6.02 -9.07 -21.72
CA LEU A 50 6.31 -9.93 -22.86
C LEU A 50 6.56 -9.09 -24.13
N ALA A 51 5.73 -8.08 -24.39
CA ALA A 51 5.94 -7.17 -25.53
C ALA A 51 7.28 -6.42 -25.44
N ILE A 52 7.75 -6.07 -24.24
CA ILE A 52 9.09 -5.48 -24.06
C ILE A 52 10.18 -6.47 -24.42
N LEU A 53 10.04 -7.74 -24.04
CA LEU A 53 11.02 -8.79 -24.39
C LEU A 53 11.08 -9.08 -25.88
N ASP A 54 9.95 -9.01 -26.58
CA ASP A 54 9.84 -9.20 -28.01
C ASP A 54 10.34 -7.98 -28.83
N GLY A 55 11.09 -7.06 -28.20
CA GLY A 55 11.63 -5.86 -28.85
C GLY A 55 10.64 -4.71 -28.97
N GLY A 56 9.53 -4.76 -28.23
CA GLY A 56 8.53 -3.70 -28.14
C GLY A 56 9.01 -2.47 -27.39
N ARG A 57 8.14 -1.46 -27.33
CA ARG A 57 8.45 -0.20 -26.64
C ARG A 57 8.55 -0.46 -25.13
N TRP A 58 9.63 0.00 -24.51
CA TRP A 58 9.85 -0.09 -23.05
C TRP A 58 8.80 0.68 -22.21
N MET A 59 8.12 1.64 -22.83
CA MET A 59 7.04 2.42 -22.26
C MET A 59 5.91 2.53 -23.30
N PRO A 60 4.99 1.58 -23.33
CA PRO A 60 4.00 1.45 -24.41
C PRO A 60 2.86 2.48 -24.37
N GLY A 61 3.04 3.63 -23.72
CA GLY A 61 2.04 4.70 -23.71
C GLY A 61 0.76 4.33 -23.01
N THR A 62 0.85 3.50 -21.99
CA THR A 62 -0.31 2.96 -21.29
C THR A 62 -0.74 3.86 -20.14
N ILE A 63 -1.91 3.53 -19.61
CA ILE A 63 -2.46 4.10 -18.39
C ILE A 63 -1.58 3.81 -17.15
N TRP A 64 -0.68 2.83 -17.22
CA TRP A 64 0.14 2.38 -16.10
C TRP A 64 1.56 2.94 -16.14
N PRO A 65 2.17 3.26 -14.98
CA PRO A 65 3.59 3.57 -14.89
C PRO A 65 4.48 2.39 -15.33
N PRO A 66 5.68 2.64 -15.91
CA PRO A 66 6.44 1.63 -16.64
C PRO A 66 7.26 0.65 -15.78
N LEU A 67 7.50 0.93 -14.50
CA LEU A 67 8.48 0.15 -13.73
C LEU A 67 8.03 -1.30 -13.47
N GLN A 68 6.74 -1.54 -13.22
CA GLN A 68 6.27 -2.90 -12.98
C GLN A 68 6.44 -3.82 -14.18
N PRO A 69 6.01 -3.47 -15.40
CA PRO A 69 6.27 -4.32 -16.56
C PRO A 69 7.78 -4.42 -16.88
N LEU A 70 8.57 -3.38 -16.68
CA LEU A 70 10.04 -3.45 -16.85
C LEU A 70 10.67 -4.41 -15.84
N TRP A 71 10.21 -4.40 -14.58
CA TRP A 71 10.65 -5.33 -13.54
C TRP A 71 10.33 -6.78 -13.92
N LEU A 72 9.12 -7.05 -14.41
CA LEU A 72 8.72 -8.37 -14.89
C LEU A 72 9.54 -8.80 -16.10
N ALA A 73 9.73 -7.92 -17.09
CA ALA A 73 10.54 -8.18 -18.25
C ALA A 73 11.99 -8.54 -17.89
N LEU A 74 12.60 -7.81 -16.96
CA LEU A 74 13.93 -8.11 -16.45
C LEU A 74 13.99 -9.50 -15.81
N LEU A 75 13.03 -9.85 -14.97
CA LEU A 75 12.98 -11.17 -14.34
C LEU A 75 12.82 -12.29 -15.37
N TYR A 76 11.94 -12.08 -16.36
CA TYR A 76 11.70 -13.05 -17.40
C TYR A 76 12.89 -13.18 -18.37
N ALA A 77 13.62 -12.11 -18.63
CA ALA A 77 14.85 -12.15 -19.42
C ALA A 77 15.96 -12.98 -18.73
N LEU A 78 16.04 -12.89 -17.39
CA LEU A 78 17.09 -13.57 -16.62
C LEU A 78 16.76 -15.04 -16.30
N PHE A 79 15.49 -15.36 -16.07
CA PHE A 79 15.08 -16.63 -15.48
C PHE A 79 14.04 -17.39 -16.32
N GLY A 80 13.69 -16.87 -17.51
CA GLY A 80 12.60 -17.41 -18.33
C GLY A 80 11.22 -16.88 -17.92
N VAL A 81 10.25 -17.04 -18.82
CA VAL A 81 8.86 -16.54 -18.62
C VAL A 81 8.11 -17.45 -17.67
N HIS A 82 8.34 -17.24 -16.38
CA HIS A 82 7.71 -17.99 -15.31
C HIS A 82 7.10 -17.05 -14.28
N VAL A 83 5.77 -17.11 -14.10
CA VAL A 83 5.04 -16.29 -13.12
C VAL A 83 5.56 -16.49 -11.68
N TRP A 84 5.93 -17.73 -11.34
CA TRP A 84 6.47 -18.04 -10.01
C TRP A 84 7.79 -17.31 -9.71
N VAL A 85 8.61 -17.01 -10.71
CA VAL A 85 9.85 -16.21 -10.51
C VAL A 85 9.51 -14.81 -10.05
N ALA A 86 8.52 -14.16 -10.67
CA ALA A 86 8.06 -12.85 -10.27
C ALA A 86 7.47 -12.86 -8.85
N GLN A 87 6.66 -13.89 -8.51
CA GLN A 87 6.11 -14.06 -7.16
C GLN A 87 7.21 -14.24 -6.12
N LEU A 88 8.24 -15.05 -6.42
CA LEU A 88 9.38 -15.24 -5.51
C LEU A 88 10.15 -13.92 -5.31
N ALA A 89 10.45 -13.21 -6.39
CA ALA A 89 11.13 -11.92 -6.32
C ALA A 89 10.33 -10.89 -5.49
N GLN A 90 9.02 -10.82 -5.69
CA GLN A 90 8.14 -9.94 -4.90
C GLN A 90 8.05 -10.40 -3.43
N THR A 91 8.07 -11.70 -3.14
CA THR A 91 8.15 -12.21 -1.76
C THR A 91 9.44 -11.79 -1.08
N VAL A 92 10.57 -11.79 -1.79
CA VAL A 92 11.84 -11.26 -1.27
C VAL A 92 11.72 -9.75 -0.98
N LEU A 93 11.11 -8.96 -1.88
CA LEU A 93 10.86 -7.53 -1.64
C LEU A 93 9.92 -7.30 -0.45
N PHE A 94 8.92 -8.14 -0.26
CA PHE A 94 8.00 -8.09 0.88
C PHE A 94 8.74 -8.32 2.22
N ILE A 95 9.61 -9.33 2.29
CA ILE A 95 10.45 -9.60 3.47
C ILE A 95 11.44 -8.45 3.70
N ALA A 96 12.05 -7.94 2.64
CA ALA A 96 12.93 -6.77 2.71
C ALA A 96 12.19 -5.52 3.20
N SER A 97 10.93 -5.33 2.79
CA SER A 97 10.08 -4.25 3.28
C SER A 97 9.85 -4.33 4.79
N ALA A 98 9.65 -5.54 5.33
CA ALA A 98 9.55 -5.73 6.78
C ALA A 98 10.86 -5.41 7.51
N ALA A 99 12.01 -5.73 6.92
CA ALA A 99 13.31 -5.36 7.47
C ALA A 99 13.54 -3.84 7.47
N LEU A 100 13.15 -3.15 6.38
CA LEU A 100 13.17 -1.69 6.28
C LEU A 100 12.20 -1.05 7.29
N LEU A 101 11.00 -1.58 7.42
CA LEU A 101 10.01 -1.13 8.41
C LEU A 101 10.57 -1.23 9.84
N ARG A 102 11.20 -2.37 10.17
CA ARG A 102 11.86 -2.57 11.44
C ARG A 102 12.99 -1.54 11.68
N ASP A 103 13.84 -1.28 10.69
CA ASP A 103 14.90 -0.28 10.80
C ASP A 103 14.34 1.14 10.96
N PHE A 104 13.32 1.48 10.18
CA PHE A 104 12.62 2.76 10.25
C PHE A 104 12.07 3.04 11.67
N TRP A 105 11.30 2.10 12.24
CA TRP A 105 10.72 2.27 13.58
C TRP A 105 11.77 2.30 14.70
N ARG A 106 12.88 1.59 14.54
CA ARG A 106 14.03 1.73 15.47
C ARG A 106 14.59 3.14 15.45
N ARG A 107 14.69 3.75 14.28
CA ARG A 107 15.21 5.13 14.13
C ARG A 107 14.23 6.18 14.63
N LEU A 108 12.96 5.93 14.51
CA LEU A 108 11.94 6.76 15.15
C LEU A 108 11.89 6.62 16.68
N GLY A 109 12.78 5.81 17.26
CA GLY A 109 12.91 5.63 18.71
C GLY A 109 11.96 4.60 19.31
N GLY A 110 11.33 3.75 18.50
CA GLY A 110 10.42 2.70 18.95
C GLY A 110 11.08 1.58 19.78
N GLY A 111 12.40 1.54 19.79
CA GLY A 111 13.14 0.44 20.40
C GLY A 111 12.98 -0.88 19.64
N VAL A 112 13.70 -1.93 20.10
CA VAL A 112 13.73 -3.22 19.39
C VAL A 112 12.39 -3.94 19.46
N ALA A 113 11.69 -3.87 20.60
CA ALA A 113 10.41 -4.57 20.80
C ALA A 113 9.33 -4.03 19.86
N VAL A 114 9.15 -2.72 19.81
CA VAL A 114 8.18 -2.05 18.91
C VAL A 114 8.49 -2.36 17.45
N ALA A 115 9.75 -2.22 17.05
CA ALA A 115 10.18 -2.46 15.68
C ALA A 115 9.96 -3.93 15.24
N ASN A 116 10.25 -4.89 16.10
CA ASN A 116 10.01 -6.31 15.84
C ASN A 116 8.50 -6.62 15.77
N THR A 117 7.69 -6.05 16.67
CA THR A 117 6.23 -6.24 16.66
C THR A 117 5.61 -5.64 15.39
N ALA A 118 6.05 -4.44 14.98
CA ALA A 118 5.60 -3.82 13.74
C ALA A 118 5.92 -4.69 12.50
N ALA A 119 7.15 -5.19 12.40
CA ALA A 119 7.55 -6.09 11.32
C ALA A 119 6.78 -7.42 11.34
N ALA A 120 6.52 -7.97 12.52
CA ALA A 120 5.73 -9.20 12.66
C ALA A 120 4.28 -8.99 12.23
N LEU A 121 3.62 -7.92 12.68
CA LEU A 121 2.26 -7.57 12.25
C LEU A 121 2.17 -7.39 10.74
N PHE A 122 3.18 -6.76 10.14
CA PHE A 122 3.25 -6.55 8.70
C PHE A 122 3.42 -7.87 7.93
N LEU A 123 4.35 -8.74 8.34
CA LEU A 123 4.64 -10.01 7.67
C LEU A 123 3.51 -11.04 7.82
N LEU A 124 2.83 -11.05 8.96
CA LEU A 124 1.73 -11.96 9.22
C LEU A 124 0.38 -11.46 8.70
N ASN A 125 0.32 -10.24 8.18
CA ASN A 125 -0.91 -9.71 7.62
C ASN A 125 -1.23 -10.38 6.28
N PRO A 126 -2.33 -11.16 6.17
CA PRO A 126 -2.64 -11.91 4.96
C PRO A 126 -2.90 -11.02 3.75
N ALA A 127 -3.47 -9.80 3.97
CA ALA A 127 -3.67 -8.84 2.91
C ALA A 127 -2.35 -8.39 2.29
N THR A 128 -1.37 -8.02 3.13
CA THR A 128 -0.05 -7.56 2.65
C THR A 128 0.71 -8.67 1.96
N ALA A 129 0.71 -9.85 2.56
CA ALA A 129 1.38 -11.03 2.02
C ALA A 129 0.81 -11.44 0.65
N ALA A 130 -0.52 -11.34 0.46
CA ALA A 130 -1.17 -11.68 -0.80
C ALA A 130 -0.68 -10.81 -1.96
N TYR A 131 -0.38 -9.52 -1.73
CA TYR A 131 0.15 -8.64 -2.79
C TYR A 131 1.54 -9.04 -3.29
N ALA A 132 2.32 -9.78 -2.51
CA ALA A 132 3.59 -10.33 -2.98
C ALA A 132 3.39 -11.47 -4.01
N HIS A 133 2.21 -12.09 -4.03
CA HIS A 133 1.87 -13.16 -4.96
C HIS A 133 1.15 -12.68 -6.23
N TRP A 134 0.88 -11.40 -6.35
CA TRP A 134 0.31 -10.79 -7.53
C TRP A 134 1.34 -10.02 -8.34
N LEU A 135 1.21 -10.01 -9.67
CA LEU A 135 2.11 -9.26 -10.57
C LEU A 135 1.84 -7.75 -10.56
N TRP A 136 1.25 -7.24 -9.47
CA TRP A 136 0.91 -5.84 -9.30
C TRP A 136 2.08 -5.04 -8.70
N PRO A 137 2.12 -3.71 -8.92
CA PRO A 137 3.21 -2.85 -8.49
C PRO A 137 3.25 -2.58 -6.99
N GLU A 138 2.24 -3.00 -6.22
CA GLU A 138 2.05 -2.64 -4.82
C GLU A 138 3.27 -3.01 -3.96
N THR A 139 3.77 -4.23 -4.11
CA THR A 139 4.91 -4.72 -3.30
C THR A 139 6.21 -3.97 -3.65
N LEU A 140 6.46 -3.76 -4.94
CA LEU A 140 7.63 -3.01 -5.42
C LEU A 140 7.57 -1.54 -4.97
N HIS A 141 6.41 -0.90 -5.14
CA HIS A 141 6.19 0.48 -4.70
C HIS A 141 6.40 0.65 -3.20
N LEU A 142 5.85 -0.26 -2.39
CA LEU A 142 5.98 -0.22 -0.93
C LEU A 142 7.44 -0.41 -0.47
N PHE A 143 8.16 -1.34 -1.09
CA PHE A 143 9.58 -1.53 -0.83
C PHE A 143 10.37 -0.24 -1.11
N LEU A 144 10.15 0.39 -2.25
CA LEU A 144 10.83 1.62 -2.66
C LEU A 144 10.48 2.81 -1.76
N LEU A 145 9.22 2.94 -1.33
CA LEU A 145 8.80 3.95 -0.36
C LEU A 145 9.53 3.79 0.99
N LEU A 146 9.55 2.57 1.54
CA LEU A 146 10.23 2.29 2.80
C LEU A 146 11.74 2.46 2.67
N ALA A 147 12.32 2.06 1.54
CA ALA A 147 13.74 2.30 1.25
C ALA A 147 14.07 3.80 1.21
N ALA A 148 13.24 4.61 0.54
CA ALA A 148 13.40 6.05 0.51
C ALA A 148 13.39 6.66 1.92
N LEU A 149 12.42 6.30 2.76
CA LEU A 149 12.32 6.78 4.14
C LEU A 149 13.53 6.37 4.99
N CYS A 150 13.99 5.13 4.85
CA CYS A 150 15.20 4.66 5.54
C CYS A 150 16.47 5.36 5.04
N LEU A 151 16.57 5.69 3.76
CA LEU A 151 17.70 6.44 3.20
C LEU A 151 17.68 7.89 3.66
N LEU A 152 16.52 8.53 3.72
CA LEU A 152 16.34 9.87 4.30
C LEU A 152 16.76 9.89 5.78
N ALA A 153 16.36 8.89 6.56
CA ALA A 153 16.75 8.75 7.95
C ALA A 153 18.28 8.63 8.14
N ARG A 154 19.02 8.26 7.09
CA ARG A 154 20.48 8.15 7.04
C ARG A 154 21.15 9.33 6.34
N ALA A 155 20.39 10.38 5.99
CA ALA A 155 20.86 11.53 5.22
C ALA A 155 21.47 11.17 3.84
N ARG A 156 21.09 10.02 3.26
CA ARG A 156 21.52 9.57 1.92
C ARG A 156 20.58 10.14 0.85
N ALA A 157 20.65 11.45 0.65
CA ALA A 157 19.66 12.20 -0.13
C ALA A 157 19.58 11.76 -1.60
N LEU A 158 20.73 11.57 -2.27
CA LEU A 158 20.76 11.10 -3.68
C LEU A 158 20.04 9.75 -3.84
N ALA A 159 20.42 8.77 -3.02
CA ALA A 159 19.83 7.44 -3.08
C ALA A 159 18.32 7.46 -2.71
N ALA A 160 17.93 8.34 -1.78
CA ALA A 160 16.52 8.55 -1.45
C ALA A 160 15.74 9.12 -2.63
N GLY A 161 16.31 10.10 -3.36
CA GLY A 161 15.72 10.64 -4.59
C GLY A 161 15.54 9.58 -5.67
N ILE A 162 16.57 8.74 -5.89
CA ILE A 162 16.52 7.59 -6.80
C ILE A 162 15.37 6.64 -6.40
N ALA A 163 15.28 6.29 -5.10
CA ALA A 163 14.24 5.38 -4.61
C ALA A 163 12.82 5.97 -4.78
N VAL A 164 12.64 7.27 -4.52
CA VAL A 164 11.36 7.98 -4.80
C VAL A 164 11.06 8.01 -6.29
N GLY A 165 12.06 8.25 -7.14
CA GLY A 165 11.89 8.21 -8.59
C GLY A 165 11.39 6.84 -9.08
N PHE A 166 12.00 5.76 -8.64
CA PHE A 166 11.51 4.41 -8.94
C PHE A 166 10.13 4.14 -8.33
N ALA A 167 9.84 4.64 -7.12
CA ALA A 167 8.52 4.50 -6.53
C ALA A 167 7.43 5.20 -7.36
N ILE A 168 7.73 6.36 -7.94
CA ILE A 168 6.83 7.08 -8.87
C ILE A 168 6.65 6.28 -10.17
N LEU A 169 7.72 5.69 -10.71
CA LEU A 169 7.65 4.85 -11.91
C LEU A 169 6.96 3.50 -11.66
N ALA A 170 6.90 3.03 -10.42
CA ALA A 170 6.11 1.85 -10.06
C ALA A 170 4.62 2.20 -9.91
N LYS A 171 4.32 3.32 -9.26
CA LYS A 171 2.96 3.81 -9.01
C LYS A 171 2.99 5.33 -8.84
N SER A 172 2.26 6.05 -9.67
CA SER A 172 2.30 7.53 -9.73
C SER A 172 1.78 8.25 -8.48
N LEU A 173 1.46 7.51 -7.42
CA LEU A 173 0.94 8.04 -6.15
C LEU A 173 1.81 9.17 -5.57
N LEU A 174 3.14 9.07 -5.67
CA LEU A 174 4.08 10.06 -5.15
C LEU A 174 4.38 11.21 -6.11
N SER A 175 3.83 11.21 -7.33
CA SER A 175 4.17 12.20 -8.37
C SER A 175 3.84 13.64 -7.99
N VAL A 176 2.81 13.86 -7.18
CA VAL A 176 2.43 15.17 -6.64
C VAL A 176 3.02 15.41 -5.25
N PHE A 177 3.26 14.33 -4.50
CA PHE A 177 3.72 14.40 -3.11
C PHE A 177 5.24 14.60 -2.96
N TRP A 178 6.05 14.27 -3.97
CA TRP A 178 7.51 14.27 -3.85
C TRP A 178 8.13 15.58 -3.29
N PRO A 179 7.59 16.79 -3.50
CA PRO A 179 8.18 18.01 -2.93
C PRO A 179 8.17 18.01 -1.40
N ALA A 180 7.21 17.31 -0.76
CA ALA A 180 7.14 17.21 0.69
C ALA A 180 8.36 16.49 1.29
N PHE A 181 9.05 15.62 0.53
CA PHE A 181 10.29 15.00 0.99
C PHE A 181 11.41 16.02 1.26
N LEU A 182 11.37 17.18 0.61
CA LEU A 182 12.35 18.25 0.81
C LEU A 182 12.28 18.85 2.21
N LEU A 183 11.14 18.74 2.90
CA LEU A 183 10.97 19.21 4.28
C LEU A 183 11.96 18.55 5.26
N VAL A 184 12.43 17.34 4.93
CA VAL A 184 13.42 16.64 5.75
C VAL A 184 14.76 17.38 5.78
N PHE A 185 15.10 18.12 4.73
CA PHE A 185 16.35 18.85 4.59
C PHE A 185 16.29 20.30 5.10
N VAL A 186 15.09 20.85 5.33
CA VAL A 186 14.94 22.21 5.86
C VAL A 186 15.41 22.24 7.32
N ARG A 187 16.53 22.91 7.61
CA ARG A 187 17.02 23.18 8.97
C ARG A 187 16.68 24.62 9.38
N ARG A 188 16.55 24.86 10.69
CA ARG A 188 16.45 26.22 11.22
C ARG A 188 17.74 26.97 10.86
N GLY A 189 17.63 27.99 10.05
CA GLY A 189 18.75 28.64 9.37
C GLY A 189 19.11 27.93 8.07
N HIS A 190 19.17 28.65 6.97
CA HIS A 190 19.49 28.16 5.63
C HIS A 190 20.90 27.58 5.60
N SER A 191 21.08 26.31 6.00
CA SER A 191 22.39 25.69 5.97
C SER A 191 22.70 25.27 4.52
N ARG A 192 23.89 25.63 4.03
CA ARG A 192 24.39 25.18 2.71
C ARG A 192 24.28 23.66 2.55
N GLU A 193 24.44 22.92 3.65
CA GLU A 193 24.27 21.45 3.67
C GLU A 193 22.83 21.02 3.35
N GLY A 194 21.81 21.66 3.92
CA GLY A 194 20.41 21.34 3.63
C GLY A 194 20.07 21.56 2.16
N VAL A 195 20.55 22.66 1.57
CA VAL A 195 20.38 22.95 0.14
C VAL A 195 21.09 21.90 -0.73
N ARG A 196 22.33 21.51 -0.37
CA ARG A 196 23.09 20.48 -1.09
C ARG A 196 22.37 19.12 -1.04
N LEU A 197 21.83 18.73 0.11
CA LEU A 197 21.06 17.49 0.25
C LEU A 197 19.76 17.54 -0.54
N ALA A 198 19.03 18.66 -0.51
CA ALA A 198 17.82 18.85 -1.30
C ALA A 198 18.13 18.75 -2.81
N PHE A 199 19.21 19.39 -3.27
CA PHE A 199 19.65 19.29 -4.66
C PHE A 199 20.03 17.85 -5.04
N ALA A 200 20.79 17.15 -4.20
CA ALA A 200 21.16 15.76 -4.44
C ALA A 200 19.91 14.85 -4.53
N PHE A 201 18.91 15.09 -3.68
CA PHE A 201 17.63 14.37 -3.74
C PHE A 201 16.89 14.62 -5.07
N VAL A 202 16.74 15.90 -5.46
CA VAL A 202 16.06 16.27 -6.72
C VAL A 202 16.81 15.73 -7.93
N PHE A 203 18.14 15.77 -7.90
CA PHE A 203 18.97 15.21 -8.95
C PHE A 203 18.77 13.69 -9.07
N GLY A 204 18.79 12.95 -7.96
CA GLY A 204 18.52 11.51 -7.95
C GLY A 204 17.12 11.16 -8.44
N LEU A 205 16.11 11.93 -8.05
CA LEU A 205 14.74 11.81 -8.53
C LEU A 205 14.68 12.04 -10.05
N GLY A 206 15.25 13.15 -10.52
CA GLY A 206 15.28 13.52 -11.93
C GLY A 206 16.00 12.50 -12.81
N LEU A 207 17.14 11.95 -12.33
CA LEU A 207 17.90 10.91 -13.04
C LEU A 207 17.01 9.71 -13.41
N VAL A 208 16.11 9.32 -12.53
CA VAL A 208 15.22 8.15 -12.74
C VAL A 208 13.96 8.53 -13.53
N THR A 209 13.37 9.69 -13.26
CA THR A 209 12.07 10.06 -13.87
C THR A 209 12.22 10.77 -15.21
N ALA A 210 13.35 11.44 -15.47
CA ALA A 210 13.55 12.21 -16.70
C ALA A 210 13.41 11.39 -18.00
N PRO A 211 13.91 10.15 -18.10
CA PRO A 211 13.72 9.34 -19.30
C PRO A 211 12.24 9.07 -19.61
N ALA A 212 11.43 8.78 -18.59
CA ALA A 212 10.00 8.54 -18.75
C ALA A 212 9.25 9.84 -19.11
N LEU A 213 9.58 10.95 -18.46
CA LEU A 213 9.00 12.27 -18.76
C LEU A 213 9.38 12.73 -20.18
N TRP A 214 10.61 12.50 -20.59
CA TRP A 214 11.09 12.79 -21.96
C TRP A 214 10.36 11.95 -23.01
N HIS A 215 10.18 10.65 -22.74
CA HIS A 215 9.40 9.80 -23.63
C HIS A 215 7.94 10.28 -23.73
N GLY A 216 7.30 10.61 -22.60
CA GLY A 216 5.96 11.20 -22.60
C GLY A 216 5.88 12.49 -23.39
N TRP A 217 6.92 13.36 -23.28
CA TRP A 217 7.00 14.58 -24.06
C TRP A 217 7.07 14.31 -25.58
N ARG A 218 7.92 13.37 -26.00
CA ARG A 218 8.10 13.05 -27.43
C ARG A 218 6.87 12.39 -28.05
N GLU A 219 6.28 11.43 -27.32
CA GLU A 219 5.16 10.64 -27.86
C GLU A 219 3.81 11.35 -27.75
N TYR A 220 3.64 12.16 -26.70
CA TYR A 220 2.33 12.73 -26.34
C TYR A 220 2.33 14.26 -26.18
N GLY A 221 3.45 14.94 -26.46
CA GLY A 221 3.54 16.41 -26.40
C GLY A 221 3.47 17.00 -24.98
N LYS A 222 3.51 16.16 -23.93
CA LYS A 222 3.55 16.60 -22.52
C LYS A 222 4.40 15.67 -21.67
N PRO A 223 5.11 16.19 -20.62
CA PRO A 223 5.84 15.34 -19.70
C PRO A 223 4.84 14.53 -18.86
N MET A 224 4.74 13.23 -19.13
CA MET A 224 3.85 12.32 -18.40
C MET A 224 4.50 10.95 -18.20
N ILE A 225 4.15 10.30 -17.11
CA ILE A 225 4.60 8.93 -16.77
C ILE A 225 3.46 7.93 -16.99
N ALA A 226 2.23 8.35 -16.72
CA ALA A 226 1.03 7.53 -16.88
C ALA A 226 -0.18 8.41 -17.21
N ASP A 227 -1.17 7.83 -17.89
CA ASP A 227 -2.39 8.52 -18.37
C ASP A 227 -3.63 8.18 -17.53
N SER A 228 -3.46 7.96 -16.23
CA SER A 228 -4.56 7.48 -15.38
C SER A 228 -5.22 8.55 -14.50
N SER A 229 -4.66 9.76 -14.41
CA SER A 229 -5.09 10.73 -13.39
C SER A 229 -6.53 11.18 -13.57
N ILE A 230 -6.91 11.61 -14.81
CA ILE A 230 -8.26 12.10 -15.08
C ILE A 230 -9.28 10.95 -15.08
N TYR A 231 -8.88 9.77 -15.54
CA TYR A 231 -9.70 8.58 -15.44
C TYR A 231 -10.06 8.26 -13.99
N ASN A 232 -9.07 8.20 -13.12
CA ASN A 232 -9.27 7.93 -11.70
C ASN A 232 -10.14 8.99 -11.00
N LEU A 233 -9.99 10.27 -11.39
CA LEU A 233 -10.83 11.35 -10.89
C LEU A 233 -12.28 11.16 -11.35
N TRP A 234 -12.50 10.95 -12.64
CA TRP A 234 -13.85 10.75 -13.18
C TRP A 234 -14.55 9.54 -12.57
N VAL A 235 -13.84 8.40 -12.47
CA VAL A 235 -14.37 7.20 -11.85
C VAL A 235 -14.72 7.45 -10.37
N GLY A 236 -13.87 8.18 -9.63
CA GLY A 236 -14.11 8.51 -8.23
C GLY A 236 -15.36 9.36 -8.02
N LEU A 237 -15.65 10.28 -8.95
CA LEU A 237 -16.78 11.20 -8.86
C LEU A 237 -18.08 10.66 -9.49
N THR A 238 -18.05 9.50 -10.16
CA THR A 238 -19.25 8.91 -10.76
C THR A 238 -19.84 7.80 -9.90
N ASP A 239 -21.17 7.64 -9.95
CA ASP A 239 -21.88 6.53 -9.30
C ASP A 239 -21.59 5.15 -9.94
N ARG A 240 -20.99 5.13 -11.14
CA ARG A 240 -20.67 3.90 -11.87
C ARG A 240 -19.67 3.00 -11.16
N TRP A 241 -18.89 3.56 -10.23
CA TRP A 241 -17.91 2.82 -9.47
C TRP A 241 -18.41 2.37 -8.09
N ARG A 242 -19.67 2.20 -7.93
CA ARG A 242 -20.14 1.34 -6.85
C ARG A 242 -19.66 -0.06 -7.15
N SER A 243 -18.51 -0.41 -6.67
CA SER A 243 -18.14 -1.81 -6.69
C SER A 243 -18.99 -2.51 -5.64
N ASP A 244 -20.14 -2.94 -6.04
CA ASP A 244 -20.49 -4.25 -5.56
C ASP A 244 -19.34 -5.19 -5.94
N TYR A 245 -18.91 -6.02 -5.01
CA TYR A 245 -17.81 -6.94 -5.22
C TYR A 245 -18.08 -7.97 -6.35
N VAL A 246 -19.29 -8.00 -6.85
CA VAL A 246 -19.79 -8.86 -7.92
C VAL A 246 -19.58 -8.24 -9.29
N GLN A 247 -19.48 -6.90 -9.40
CA GLN A 247 -19.29 -6.21 -10.68
C GLN A 247 -18.14 -5.23 -10.60
N ASP A 248 -16.93 -5.68 -10.97
CA ASP A 248 -15.80 -4.76 -11.19
C ASP A 248 -16.05 -3.97 -12.48
N MET A 249 -16.67 -2.80 -12.35
CA MET A 249 -16.95 -1.89 -13.46
C MET A 249 -15.68 -1.39 -14.15
N GLY A 250 -14.47 -1.67 -13.61
CA GLY A 250 -13.21 -1.40 -14.27
C GLY A 250 -13.08 -2.12 -15.61
N GLY A 251 -13.66 -3.31 -15.73
CA GLY A 251 -13.76 -4.03 -16.99
C GLY A 251 -14.59 -3.30 -18.07
N VAL A 252 -15.45 -2.38 -17.68
CA VAL A 252 -16.29 -1.59 -18.60
C VAL A 252 -15.73 -0.18 -18.79
N THR A 253 -15.43 0.51 -17.70
CA THR A 253 -15.04 1.93 -17.75
C THR A 253 -13.64 2.17 -18.28
N LEU A 254 -12.71 1.24 -18.05
CA LEU A 254 -11.34 1.35 -18.56
C LEU A 254 -11.25 1.18 -20.09
N PRO A 255 -11.85 0.17 -20.71
CA PRO A 255 -11.98 0.10 -22.17
C PRO A 255 -12.67 1.33 -22.77
N GLU A 256 -13.76 1.83 -22.18
CA GLU A 256 -14.43 3.08 -22.62
C GLU A 256 -13.45 4.26 -22.63
N PHE A 257 -12.64 4.42 -21.57
CA PHE A 257 -11.64 5.48 -21.51
C PHE A 257 -10.57 5.31 -22.58
N LEU A 258 -10.01 4.11 -22.73
CA LEU A 258 -8.92 3.85 -23.68
C LEU A 258 -9.35 4.01 -25.15
N THR A 259 -10.60 3.71 -25.46
CA THR A 259 -11.15 3.82 -26.82
C THR A 259 -11.82 5.15 -27.14
N SER A 260 -11.97 6.04 -26.12
CA SER A 260 -12.66 7.34 -26.30
C SER A 260 -11.94 8.30 -27.25
N ALA A 261 -10.63 8.17 -27.41
CA ALA A 261 -9.84 8.91 -28.41
C ALA A 261 -8.47 8.24 -28.63
N ALA A 262 -7.85 8.54 -29.77
CA ALA A 262 -6.56 7.97 -30.17
C ALA A 262 -5.39 8.43 -29.30
N THR A 263 -5.41 9.68 -28.81
CA THR A 263 -4.30 10.24 -28.04
C THR A 263 -4.68 10.46 -26.55
N PRO A 264 -3.69 10.34 -25.63
CA PRO A 264 -3.91 10.65 -24.22
C PRO A 264 -4.44 12.07 -23.96
N GLN A 265 -3.99 13.06 -24.78
CA GLN A 265 -4.44 14.43 -24.65
C GLN A 265 -5.94 14.58 -24.94
N GLN A 266 -6.40 13.97 -26.03
CA GLN A 266 -7.82 13.97 -26.42
C GLN A 266 -8.67 13.24 -25.36
N ARG A 267 -8.23 12.05 -24.89
CA ARG A 267 -8.91 11.32 -23.82
C ARG A 267 -9.04 12.17 -22.56
N ASN A 268 -7.93 12.80 -22.17
CA ASN A 268 -7.92 13.67 -20.98
C ASN A 268 -8.85 14.88 -21.12
N ALA A 269 -8.94 15.50 -22.31
CA ALA A 269 -9.86 16.59 -22.57
C ALA A 269 -11.33 16.14 -22.44
N ILE A 270 -11.69 15.04 -23.10
CA ILE A 270 -13.03 14.46 -23.04
C ILE A 270 -13.46 14.16 -21.59
N TYR A 271 -12.57 13.52 -20.82
CA TYR A 271 -12.90 13.15 -19.45
C TYR A 271 -12.83 14.32 -18.47
N LEU A 272 -12.02 15.34 -18.74
CA LEU A 272 -12.06 16.61 -17.99
C LEU A 272 -13.41 17.32 -18.18
N ASP A 273 -13.94 17.33 -19.40
CA ASP A 273 -15.26 17.92 -19.68
C ASP A 273 -16.38 17.11 -19.01
N LYS A 274 -16.28 15.77 -19.00
CA LYS A 274 -17.19 14.93 -18.21
C LYS A 274 -17.14 15.27 -16.70
N VAL A 275 -15.94 15.50 -16.14
CA VAL A 275 -15.78 15.90 -14.72
C VAL A 275 -16.39 17.29 -14.49
N ARG A 276 -16.16 18.26 -15.38
CA ARG A 276 -16.76 19.58 -15.29
C ARG A 276 -18.29 19.52 -15.30
N ALA A 277 -18.86 18.76 -16.22
CA ALA A 277 -20.31 18.56 -16.30
C ALA A 277 -20.87 17.94 -15.00
N LEU A 278 -20.16 16.99 -14.37
CA LEU A 278 -20.57 16.44 -13.07
C LEU A 278 -20.54 17.50 -11.96
N VAL A 279 -19.50 18.35 -11.94
CA VAL A 279 -19.36 19.43 -10.95
C VAL A 279 -20.45 20.47 -11.15
N GLU A 280 -20.77 20.84 -12.39
CA GLU A 280 -21.84 21.79 -12.73
C GLU A 280 -23.21 21.23 -12.35
N ALA A 281 -23.46 19.94 -12.61
CA ALA A 281 -24.76 19.31 -12.32
C ALA A 281 -25.03 19.09 -10.82
N HIS A 282 -24.01 18.77 -10.03
CA HIS A 282 -24.20 18.32 -8.65
C HIS A 282 -23.54 19.21 -7.59
N GLY A 283 -22.54 20.01 -7.98
CA GLY A 283 -21.69 20.78 -7.06
C GLY A 283 -20.66 19.92 -6.30
N VAL A 284 -19.52 20.51 -5.97
CA VAL A 284 -18.41 19.84 -5.28
C VAL A 284 -18.84 19.24 -3.92
N PRO A 285 -19.62 19.92 -3.06
CA PRO A 285 -20.00 19.35 -1.76
C PRO A 285 -20.83 18.06 -1.87
N ALA A 286 -21.75 18.00 -2.84
CA ALA A 286 -22.57 16.80 -3.05
C ALA A 286 -21.75 15.63 -3.57
N LEU A 287 -20.81 15.88 -4.50
CA LEU A 287 -19.89 14.87 -5.03
C LEU A 287 -18.97 14.31 -3.93
N LEU A 288 -18.39 15.18 -3.08
CA LEU A 288 -17.57 14.75 -1.95
C LEU A 288 -18.40 14.00 -0.90
N GLY A 289 -19.62 14.43 -0.62
CA GLY A 289 -20.54 13.73 0.28
C GLY A 289 -20.89 12.33 -0.23
N ALA A 290 -21.14 12.20 -1.53
CA ALA A 290 -21.37 10.91 -2.18
C ALA A 290 -20.12 10.00 -2.10
N GLN A 291 -18.94 10.57 -2.33
CA GLN A 291 -17.68 9.83 -2.23
C GLN A 291 -17.44 9.31 -0.80
N LEU A 292 -17.63 10.15 0.20
CA LEU A 292 -17.51 9.78 1.62
C LEU A 292 -18.48 8.67 2.02
N GLY A 293 -19.75 8.81 1.65
CA GLY A 293 -20.79 7.88 2.08
C GLY A 293 -20.84 6.56 1.30
N ARG A 294 -20.30 6.53 0.07
CA ARG A 294 -20.46 5.39 -0.83
C ARG A 294 -19.19 4.61 -1.15
N GLN A 295 -18.03 5.26 -1.08
CA GLN A 295 -16.76 4.64 -1.53
C GLN A 295 -15.64 4.72 -0.51
N TYR A 296 -15.54 5.82 0.25
CA TYR A 296 -14.36 6.12 1.06
C TYR A 296 -14.03 5.06 2.12
N PHE A 297 -15.05 4.46 2.73
CA PHE A 297 -14.88 3.38 3.69
C PHE A 297 -14.13 2.16 3.12
N ARG A 298 -14.20 1.94 1.79
CA ARG A 298 -13.49 0.84 1.11
C ARG A 298 -11.98 0.93 1.23
N LEU A 299 -11.44 2.12 1.46
CA LEU A 299 -10.01 2.31 1.73
C LEU A 299 -9.55 1.47 2.94
N PHE A 300 -10.40 1.40 3.96
CA PHE A 300 -10.12 0.71 5.23
C PHE A 300 -10.62 -0.73 5.26
N SER A 301 -11.32 -1.18 4.22
CA SER A 301 -11.95 -2.50 4.19
C SER A 301 -10.96 -3.63 4.50
N ALA A 302 -11.37 -4.54 5.38
CA ALA A 302 -10.65 -5.75 5.72
C ALA A 302 -10.54 -6.73 4.55
N LYS A 303 -11.27 -6.48 3.45
CA LYS A 303 -11.31 -7.35 2.28
C LYS A 303 -9.90 -7.58 1.74
N THR A 304 -9.55 -8.83 1.64
CA THR A 304 -8.27 -9.22 1.09
C THR A 304 -8.44 -9.84 -0.28
N PRO A 305 -7.52 -9.49 -1.14
CA PRO A 305 -7.33 -10.18 -2.39
C PRO A 305 -7.09 -11.70 -2.22
N LEU A 306 -6.58 -12.12 -1.07
CA LEU A 306 -6.31 -13.54 -0.78
C LEU A 306 -7.57 -14.40 -0.97
N VAL A 307 -8.70 -13.97 -0.42
CA VAL A 307 -9.95 -14.76 -0.48
C VAL A 307 -10.48 -14.84 -1.91
N SER A 308 -10.38 -13.76 -2.68
CA SER A 308 -10.79 -13.76 -4.09
C SER A 308 -9.87 -14.58 -5.00
N GLN A 309 -8.69 -14.96 -4.53
CA GLN A 309 -7.75 -15.81 -5.27
C GLN A 309 -7.86 -17.29 -4.92
N LEU A 310 -8.54 -17.64 -3.83
CA LEU A 310 -8.72 -19.04 -3.49
C LEU A 310 -9.57 -19.74 -4.56
N PRO A 311 -9.12 -20.88 -5.10
CA PRO A 311 -9.87 -21.62 -6.10
C PRO A 311 -11.26 -21.99 -5.59
N GLY A 312 -12.30 -21.61 -6.33
CA GLY A 312 -13.69 -21.91 -5.97
C GLY A 312 -14.19 -21.28 -4.68
N ALA A 313 -13.53 -20.23 -4.15
CA ALA A 313 -14.05 -19.46 -3.03
C ALA A 313 -15.38 -18.79 -3.43
N ALA A 314 -16.38 -18.81 -2.54
CA ALA A 314 -17.75 -18.41 -2.83
C ALA A 314 -17.90 -16.99 -3.40
N CYS A 315 -16.94 -16.08 -3.12
CA CYS A 315 -16.96 -14.71 -3.63
C CYS A 315 -15.92 -14.45 -4.74
N ALA A 316 -15.25 -15.47 -5.24
CA ALA A 316 -14.15 -15.29 -6.19
C ALA A 316 -14.59 -15.09 -7.63
N GLY A 317 -15.81 -15.47 -7.98
CA GLY A 317 -16.31 -15.39 -9.37
C GLY A 317 -15.46 -16.18 -10.39
N HIS A 318 -14.59 -17.10 -9.97
CA HIS A 318 -13.55 -17.73 -10.79
C HIS A 318 -13.57 -19.25 -10.68
N LEU A 319 -13.90 -19.83 -11.72
CA LEU A 319 -13.18 -20.32 -12.88
C LEU A 319 -12.20 -21.48 -12.62
N SER A 320 -11.85 -21.84 -11.39
CA SER A 320 -11.07 -23.02 -11.09
C SER A 320 -11.98 -24.21 -10.91
N ALA A 321 -11.70 -25.32 -11.60
CA ALA A 321 -12.31 -26.62 -11.33
C ALA A 321 -11.99 -27.17 -9.93
N TYR A 322 -11.08 -26.53 -9.22
CA TYR A 322 -10.65 -26.90 -7.87
C TYR A 322 -11.37 -26.04 -6.84
N HIS A 323 -12.00 -26.68 -5.88
CA HIS A 323 -12.77 -26.02 -4.81
C HIS A 323 -11.98 -25.99 -3.50
N THR A 324 -11.68 -24.80 -3.01
CA THR A 324 -11.12 -24.64 -1.67
C THR A 324 -12.17 -25.02 -0.63
N PRO A 325 -11.85 -25.87 0.36
CA PRO A 325 -12.81 -26.23 1.41
C PRO A 325 -13.37 -24.99 2.13
N ALA A 326 -14.68 -24.96 2.35
CA ALA A 326 -15.36 -23.82 2.96
C ALA A 326 -14.81 -23.46 4.35
N TRP A 327 -14.40 -24.43 5.15
CA TRP A 327 -13.79 -24.17 6.46
C TRP A 327 -12.46 -23.43 6.34
N LEU A 328 -11.63 -23.75 5.32
CA LEU A 328 -10.36 -23.06 5.08
C LEU A 328 -10.60 -21.62 4.62
N THR A 329 -11.51 -21.43 3.68
CA THR A 329 -11.90 -20.07 3.20
C THR A 329 -12.42 -19.23 4.35
N ARG A 330 -13.36 -19.74 5.14
CA ARG A 330 -13.92 -19.03 6.31
C ARG A 330 -12.86 -18.75 7.37
N GLY A 331 -11.97 -19.71 7.64
CA GLY A 331 -10.86 -19.53 8.58
C GLY A 331 -9.88 -18.44 8.16
N LEU A 332 -9.56 -18.37 6.87
CA LEU A 332 -8.68 -17.31 6.33
C LEU A 332 -9.35 -15.94 6.36
N ILE A 333 -10.65 -15.85 6.04
CA ILE A 333 -11.41 -14.60 6.17
C ILE A 333 -11.38 -14.14 7.63
N ALA A 334 -11.76 -15.02 8.57
CA ALA A 334 -11.81 -14.67 9.99
C ALA A 334 -10.43 -14.27 10.54
N ALA A 335 -9.36 -14.98 10.17
CA ALA A 335 -8.00 -14.65 10.58
C ALA A 335 -7.54 -13.29 10.03
N ASN A 336 -7.89 -13.01 8.77
CA ASN A 336 -7.61 -11.73 8.15
C ASN A 336 -8.35 -10.59 8.86
N ASP A 337 -9.65 -10.72 9.04
CA ASP A 337 -10.51 -9.69 9.63
C ASP A 337 -10.11 -9.42 11.07
N LEU A 338 -9.81 -10.48 11.85
CA LEU A 338 -9.32 -10.35 13.21
C LEU A 338 -7.98 -9.60 13.28
N LEU A 339 -7.02 -9.98 12.43
CA LEU A 339 -5.71 -9.32 12.43
C LEU A 339 -5.81 -7.87 11.93
N HIS A 340 -6.64 -7.62 10.93
CA HIS A 340 -6.89 -6.27 10.42
C HIS A 340 -7.54 -5.40 11.50
N ALA A 341 -8.56 -5.88 12.17
CA ALA A 341 -9.21 -5.21 13.30
C ALA A 341 -8.21 -4.92 14.45
N LEU A 342 -7.37 -5.91 14.80
CA LEU A 342 -6.34 -5.76 15.81
C LEU A 342 -5.34 -4.64 15.44
N VAL A 343 -4.87 -4.63 14.20
CA VAL A 343 -3.91 -3.61 13.73
C VAL A 343 -4.54 -2.23 13.77
N LEU A 344 -5.78 -2.06 13.27
CA LEU A 344 -6.46 -0.76 13.27
C LEU A 344 -6.75 -0.26 14.69
N ALA A 345 -7.31 -1.11 15.54
CA ALA A 345 -7.62 -0.75 16.92
C ALA A 345 -6.35 -0.41 17.71
N ALA A 346 -5.32 -1.27 17.64
CA ALA A 346 -4.07 -1.00 18.34
C ALA A 346 -3.34 0.23 17.77
N ALA A 347 -3.38 0.46 16.45
CA ALA A 347 -2.83 1.68 15.85
C ALA A 347 -3.54 2.94 16.34
N ALA A 348 -4.87 2.91 16.51
CA ALA A 348 -5.63 4.04 17.04
C ALA A 348 -5.14 4.44 18.44
N PHE A 349 -4.93 3.48 19.33
CA PHE A 349 -4.34 3.75 20.65
C PHE A 349 -2.88 4.20 20.57
N GLY A 350 -2.11 3.63 19.64
CA GLY A 350 -0.73 4.06 19.38
C GLY A 350 -0.64 5.51 18.92
N ILE A 351 -1.53 5.92 18.01
CA ILE A 351 -1.61 7.30 17.51
C ILE A 351 -2.07 8.25 18.63
N ALA A 352 -3.17 7.95 19.30
CA ALA A 352 -3.73 8.79 20.36
C ALA A 352 -2.79 8.93 21.58
N GLY A 353 -2.06 7.85 21.89
CA GLY A 353 -1.10 7.82 22.99
C GLY A 353 0.24 8.49 22.67
N TRP A 354 0.55 8.79 21.41
CA TRP A 354 1.87 9.25 20.99
C TRP A 354 2.32 10.51 21.74
N ARG A 355 3.52 10.44 22.33
CA ARG A 355 4.05 11.52 23.19
C ARG A 355 5.28 12.20 22.59
N ARG A 356 6.05 11.48 21.79
CA ARG A 356 7.31 11.99 21.28
C ARG A 356 7.07 13.23 20.41
N ARG A 357 7.91 14.25 20.57
CA ARG A 357 7.89 15.40 19.67
C ARG A 357 8.15 14.93 18.24
N PRO A 358 7.33 15.35 17.28
CA PRO A 358 7.50 14.93 15.90
C PRO A 358 8.86 15.44 15.39
N ASP A 359 9.71 14.51 14.94
CA ASP A 359 10.84 14.84 14.10
C ASP A 359 10.36 15.05 12.66
N ARG A 360 11.21 15.48 11.78
CA ARG A 360 10.84 15.80 10.40
C ARG A 360 10.39 14.59 9.61
N LEU A 361 10.96 13.44 9.93
CA LEU A 361 10.57 12.19 9.30
C LEU A 361 9.16 11.78 9.72
N PHE A 362 8.83 11.98 10.99
CA PHE A 362 7.47 11.77 11.50
C PHE A 362 6.48 12.74 10.84
N VAL A 363 6.86 14.03 10.73
CA VAL A 363 6.04 15.04 10.03
C VAL A 363 5.82 14.64 8.57
N LEU A 364 6.85 14.17 7.88
CA LEU A 364 6.72 13.69 6.50
C LEU A 364 5.73 12.53 6.39
N VAL A 365 5.80 11.53 7.30
CA VAL A 365 4.85 10.41 7.33
C VAL A 365 3.44 10.89 7.63
N ALA A 366 3.26 11.84 8.54
CA ALA A 366 1.95 12.43 8.85
C ALA A 366 1.37 13.18 7.64
N LEU A 367 2.19 13.97 6.95
CA LEU A 367 1.79 14.65 5.71
C LEU A 367 1.47 13.67 4.59
N PHE A 368 2.25 12.59 4.45
CA PHE A 368 1.95 11.54 3.48
C PHE A 368 0.62 10.85 3.78
N THR A 369 0.36 10.55 5.05
CA THR A 369 -0.92 10.00 5.50
C THR A 369 -2.07 10.94 5.17
N ALA A 370 -1.96 12.22 5.52
CA ALA A 370 -2.97 13.23 5.23
C ALA A 370 -3.20 13.40 3.72
N TYR A 371 -2.12 13.47 2.94
CA TYR A 371 -2.19 13.53 1.49
C TYR A 371 -2.94 12.34 0.90
N GLN A 372 -2.59 11.14 1.33
CA GLN A 372 -3.20 9.92 0.81
C GLN A 372 -4.69 9.83 1.18
N LEU A 373 -5.04 10.16 2.41
CA LEU A 373 -6.43 10.22 2.85
C LEU A 373 -7.23 11.26 2.06
N ALA A 374 -6.65 12.45 1.83
CA ALA A 374 -7.29 13.51 1.04
C ALA A 374 -7.42 13.14 -0.44
N LEU A 375 -6.41 12.49 -1.03
CA LEU A 375 -6.43 12.08 -2.43
C LEU A 375 -7.61 11.14 -2.71
N PHE A 376 -7.87 10.18 -1.84
CA PHE A 376 -8.97 9.20 -2.00
C PHE A 376 -10.36 9.78 -1.71
N LEU A 377 -10.48 11.04 -1.33
CA LEU A 377 -11.75 11.78 -1.39
C LEU A 377 -12.12 12.19 -2.81
N LEU A 378 -11.17 12.19 -3.74
CA LEU A 378 -11.36 12.68 -5.11
C LEU A 378 -11.35 11.55 -6.15
N ILE A 379 -10.54 10.52 -5.94
CA ILE A 379 -10.34 9.44 -6.89
C ILE A 379 -11.02 8.16 -6.42
N HIS A 380 -11.17 7.19 -7.31
CA HIS A 380 -11.77 5.90 -6.96
C HIS A 380 -10.99 5.19 -5.85
N VAL A 381 -11.70 4.42 -5.03
CA VAL A 381 -11.16 3.80 -3.82
C VAL A 381 -11.19 2.28 -3.92
N LYS A 382 -10.07 1.63 -3.61
CA LYS A 382 -9.95 0.18 -3.41
C LYS A 382 -9.17 -0.10 -2.13
N ALA A 383 -9.44 -1.23 -1.46
CA ALA A 383 -8.76 -1.62 -0.22
C ALA A 383 -7.22 -1.67 -0.37
N ARG A 384 -6.71 -2.04 -1.55
CA ARG A 384 -5.26 -2.05 -1.85
C ARG A 384 -4.57 -0.70 -1.72
N PHE A 385 -5.34 0.38 -1.74
CA PHE A 385 -4.78 1.73 -1.63
C PHE A 385 -4.43 2.15 -0.20
N LEU A 386 -4.87 1.39 0.81
CA LEU A 386 -4.38 1.53 2.19
C LEU A 386 -2.94 0.99 2.36
N LEU A 387 -2.47 0.15 1.45
CA LEU A 387 -1.21 -0.59 1.59
C LEU A 387 0.01 0.30 1.91
N PRO A 388 0.20 1.49 1.27
CA PRO A 388 1.31 2.37 1.61
C PRO A 388 1.26 2.94 3.03
N LEU A 389 0.08 2.97 3.68
CA LEU A 389 -0.10 3.42 5.07
C LEU A 389 0.04 2.28 6.09
N LEU A 390 -0.14 1.04 5.67
CA LEU A 390 -0.16 -0.12 6.56
C LEU A 390 1.14 -0.30 7.38
N PRO A 391 2.36 -0.07 6.86
CA PRO A 391 3.59 -0.11 7.66
C PRO A 391 3.58 0.84 8.85
N PHE A 392 3.00 2.03 8.68
CA PHE A 392 2.90 3.02 9.74
C PHE A 392 1.85 2.60 10.77
N LEU A 393 0.71 2.09 10.33
CA LEU A 393 -0.31 1.51 11.21
C LEU A 393 0.26 0.33 12.01
N CYS A 394 1.01 -0.57 11.40
CA CYS A 394 1.70 -1.67 12.10
C CYS A 394 2.68 -1.16 13.17
N GLY A 395 3.37 -0.05 12.92
CA GLY A 395 4.27 0.54 13.89
C GLY A 395 3.57 1.18 15.08
N PHE A 396 2.49 1.93 14.84
CA PHE A 396 1.66 2.46 15.93
C PHE A 396 1.00 1.32 16.72
N ALA A 397 0.47 0.30 16.03
CA ALA A 397 -0.06 -0.89 16.66
C ALA A 397 0.98 -1.61 17.53
N GLY A 398 2.19 -1.81 16.98
CA GLY A 398 3.32 -2.38 17.71
C GLY A 398 3.67 -1.58 18.97
N SER A 399 3.63 -0.25 18.89
CA SER A 399 3.87 0.62 20.05
C SER A 399 2.82 0.42 21.15
N ALA A 400 1.53 0.37 20.78
CA ALA A 400 0.44 0.15 21.72
C ALA A 400 0.50 -1.25 22.36
N LEU A 401 0.71 -2.29 21.55
CA LEU A 401 0.79 -3.69 22.04
C LEU A 401 1.98 -3.91 22.97
N VAL A 402 3.14 -3.31 22.67
CA VAL A 402 4.30 -3.39 23.56
C VAL A 402 4.06 -2.66 24.86
N ALA A 403 3.43 -1.47 24.83
CA ALA A 403 3.07 -0.73 26.02
C ALA A 403 2.03 -1.47 26.88
N LEU A 404 1.02 -2.07 26.27
CA LEU A 404 0.03 -2.92 26.94
C LEU A 404 0.69 -4.12 27.62
N ARG A 405 1.53 -4.86 26.90
CA ARG A 405 2.28 -6.00 27.45
C ARG A 405 3.12 -5.62 28.67
N ARG A 406 3.82 -4.48 28.62
CA ARG A 406 4.62 -3.99 29.76
C ARG A 406 3.77 -3.70 30.99
N ARG A 407 2.57 -3.14 30.80
CA ARG A 407 1.63 -2.88 31.91
C ARG A 407 1.08 -4.15 32.53
N ILE A 408 0.71 -5.14 31.69
CA ILE A 408 0.20 -6.43 32.17
C ILE A 408 1.28 -7.20 32.94
N ALA A 409 2.54 -7.11 32.48
CA ALA A 409 3.66 -7.77 33.14
C ALA A 409 4.05 -7.12 34.50
N ALA A 410 3.43 -6.02 34.88
CA ALA A 410 3.67 -5.28 36.12
C ALA A 410 5.16 -5.05 36.45
N ASP A 411 5.99 -4.82 35.42
CA ASP A 411 7.44 -4.60 35.59
C ASP A 411 7.67 -3.12 35.98
N PRO A 412 7.97 -2.82 37.28
CA PRO A 412 8.17 -1.44 37.73
C PRO A 412 9.34 -0.75 37.02
N ARG A 413 10.35 -1.50 36.57
CA ARG A 413 11.52 -0.98 35.85
C ARG A 413 11.19 -0.64 34.40
N ALA A 414 10.26 -1.37 33.80
CA ALA A 414 9.77 -1.09 32.46
C ALA A 414 8.79 0.10 32.43
N ILE A 415 8.09 0.38 33.53
CA ILE A 415 7.17 1.52 33.65
C ILE A 415 7.93 2.83 33.90
N ALA A 416 9.09 2.76 34.59
CA ALA A 416 9.91 3.91 34.93
C ALA A 416 10.91 4.34 33.83
N SER A 417 11.05 3.54 32.77
CA SER A 417 11.96 3.93 31.68
C SER A 417 11.38 5.14 30.93
N SER A 418 12.14 6.23 30.93
CA SER A 418 11.85 7.51 30.27
C SER A 418 11.61 7.42 28.75
N ASP A 419 11.70 6.24 28.19
CA ASP A 419 11.58 5.93 26.77
C ASP A 419 10.17 5.51 26.35
N ASP A 420 9.14 5.74 27.17
CA ASP A 420 7.78 5.44 26.77
C ASP A 420 7.31 6.41 25.68
N LEU A 421 7.22 5.87 24.44
CA LEU A 421 6.69 6.57 23.27
C LEU A 421 5.23 7.00 23.49
N LEU A 422 4.52 6.31 24.38
CA LEU A 422 3.09 6.46 24.59
C LEU A 422 2.80 6.90 26.01
N ARG A 423 1.83 7.83 26.14
CA ARG A 423 1.21 8.21 27.41
C ARG A 423 -0.29 8.00 27.31
N PHE A 424 -0.83 7.18 28.20
CA PHE A 424 -2.26 6.92 28.29
C PHE A 424 -2.86 7.72 29.46
N THR A 425 -3.39 8.90 29.14
CA THR A 425 -4.25 9.69 30.02
C THR A 425 -5.72 9.45 29.67
N PRO A 426 -6.69 9.69 30.54
CA PRO A 426 -8.11 9.52 30.25
C PRO A 426 -8.54 10.13 28.88
N PRO A 427 -8.19 11.40 28.55
CA PRO A 427 -8.60 11.98 27.28
C PRO A 427 -7.92 11.30 26.08
N ARG A 428 -6.67 10.79 26.21
CA ARG A 428 -6.00 10.06 25.15
C ARG A 428 -6.57 8.65 24.95
N ILE A 429 -7.00 8.01 26.04
CA ILE A 429 -7.72 6.74 25.96
C ILE A 429 -9.05 6.95 25.24
N ALA A 430 -9.81 7.98 25.62
CA ALA A 430 -11.07 8.32 24.96
C ALA A 430 -10.86 8.61 23.46
N ALA A 431 -9.83 9.39 23.09
CA ALA A 431 -9.47 9.63 21.70
C ALA A 431 -9.06 8.33 20.97
N GLY A 432 -8.33 7.43 21.63
CA GLY A 432 -7.97 6.12 21.09
C GLY A 432 -9.19 5.25 20.85
N VAL A 433 -10.15 5.22 21.76
CA VAL A 433 -11.42 4.50 21.61
C VAL A 433 -12.22 5.07 20.44
N ALA A 434 -12.40 6.40 20.39
CA ALA A 434 -13.15 7.05 19.32
C ALA A 434 -12.53 6.77 17.95
N LEU A 435 -11.20 6.87 17.83
CA LEU A 435 -10.48 6.56 16.59
C LEU A 435 -10.56 5.07 16.25
N ALA A 436 -10.47 4.16 17.21
CA ALA A 436 -10.61 2.73 16.99
C ALA A 436 -12.02 2.39 16.47
N VAL A 437 -13.05 2.93 17.09
CA VAL A 437 -14.46 2.74 16.65
C VAL A 437 -14.63 3.26 15.23
N LEU A 438 -14.11 4.45 14.92
CA LEU A 438 -14.18 5.01 13.56
C LEU A 438 -13.47 4.10 12.54
N LEU A 439 -12.23 3.68 12.79
CA LEU A 439 -11.46 2.87 11.86
C LEU A 439 -12.10 1.47 11.68
N LEU A 440 -12.61 0.87 12.75
CA LEU A 440 -13.31 -0.41 12.67
C LEU A 440 -14.65 -0.27 11.94
N PHE A 441 -15.40 0.80 12.19
CA PHE A 441 -16.60 1.09 11.42
C PHE A 441 -16.28 1.20 9.93
N LEU A 442 -15.28 2.00 9.54
CA LEU A 442 -14.86 2.14 8.15
C LEU A 442 -14.39 0.80 7.55
N ALA A 443 -13.69 -0.03 8.32
CA ALA A 443 -13.18 -1.32 7.85
C ALA A 443 -14.29 -2.33 7.54
N PHE A 444 -15.37 -2.32 8.33
CA PHE A 444 -16.43 -3.31 8.26
C PHE A 444 -17.76 -2.74 7.73
N ALA A 445 -17.83 -1.45 7.41
CA ALA A 445 -19.03 -0.84 6.80
C ALA A 445 -19.31 -1.40 5.39
N GLY A 446 -18.27 -1.75 4.63
CA GLY A 446 -18.39 -2.29 3.28
C GLY A 446 -19.30 -3.51 3.20
N PRO A 447 -19.05 -4.58 3.96
CA PRO A 447 -19.92 -5.75 4.02
C PRO A 447 -21.37 -5.45 4.44
N LEU A 448 -21.58 -4.40 5.23
CA LEU A 448 -22.90 -3.98 5.67
C LEU A 448 -23.65 -3.18 4.60
N LEU A 449 -22.92 -2.37 3.81
CA LEU A 449 -23.49 -1.46 2.83
C LEU A 449 -23.57 -2.06 1.42
N ASP A 450 -22.59 -2.89 1.04
CA ASP A 450 -22.53 -3.52 -0.29
C ASP A 450 -23.35 -4.83 -0.37
N GLY A 451 -23.95 -5.26 0.73
CA GLY A 451 -24.44 -6.62 0.88
C GLY A 451 -23.24 -7.58 1.04
N LEU A 452 -23.29 -8.46 2.00
CA LEU A 452 -22.37 -9.59 2.04
C LEU A 452 -22.45 -10.29 0.69
N CYS A 453 -21.35 -10.76 0.13
CA CYS A 453 -21.44 -11.88 -0.77
C CYS A 453 -22.43 -12.83 -0.12
N ALA A 454 -23.63 -12.93 -0.67
CA ALA A 454 -24.64 -13.79 -0.08
C ALA A 454 -24.00 -15.16 0.13
N ALA A 455 -23.95 -15.55 1.39
CA ALA A 455 -23.29 -16.76 1.81
C ALA A 455 -23.94 -17.97 1.17
#